data_1cce775190ab47cc70b4116801bef4ce
#
_entry.id   1cce775190ab47cc70b4116801bef4ce
#
_cell.length_a   1.000
_cell.length_b   1.000
_cell.length_c   1.000
_cell.angle_alpha   90.00
_cell.angle_beta   90.00
_cell.angle_gamma   90.00
#
_symmetry.space_group_name_H-M   'P 1'
#
loop_
_entity.id
_entity.type
_entity.pdbx_description
1 polymer ?
#
loop_
_entity_poly.entity_id
_entity_poly.type
_entity_poly.pdbx_seq_one_letter_code
_entity_poly.pdbx_strand_id
1 'polypeptide(L)'
;GAQGQHVQEKAVTLAAARDLKAALERTGRYRVRLTRDGDVYVIHGRRVQIARDAGADLFISLHADAGSDPALRGASVYTLSEQGAGRAVREFTKGDDWQRDLRLPGRDASVDRILLDMTQRATQNRSAQFARVLLTHIEGDNHPLLRRSHRDAGLAVLLAPDVPAVLLEMGFITNPEDERVLSDERARRRLMRSVAEGIDRYFREPAAPVMVAGDIAGG
;
A
#
# COMPACT_ATOMS: atom_id res chain seq x y z
N GLY A 1 -6.32 -15.72 -7.07
CA GLY A 1 -6.76 -14.38 -7.48
C GLY A 1 -8.06 -14.43 -8.27
N ALA A 2 -8.62 -13.28 -8.52
CA ALA A 2 -9.84 -13.12 -9.29
C ALA A 2 -9.66 -13.56 -10.75
N GLN A 3 -10.77 -13.88 -11.40
CA GLN A 3 -10.82 -14.32 -12.80
C GLN A 3 -11.65 -13.33 -13.59
N GLY A 4 -11.06 -12.73 -14.61
CA GLY A 4 -11.75 -11.92 -15.62
C GLY A 4 -12.29 -12.79 -16.75
N GLN A 5 -12.77 -12.16 -17.81
CA GLN A 5 -13.24 -12.89 -19.01
C GLN A 5 -12.05 -13.46 -19.82
N HIS A 6 -10.95 -12.73 -19.88
CA HIS A 6 -9.79 -13.07 -20.72
C HIS A 6 -8.49 -13.23 -19.93
N VAL A 7 -8.39 -12.62 -18.75
CA VAL A 7 -7.15 -12.62 -17.95
C VAL A 7 -7.39 -12.99 -16.49
N GLN A 8 -6.32 -13.39 -15.82
CA GLN A 8 -6.32 -13.68 -14.38
C GLN A 8 -5.64 -12.55 -13.62
N GLU A 9 -6.18 -12.21 -12.46
CA GLU A 9 -5.62 -11.19 -11.56
C GLU A 9 -4.12 -11.39 -11.32
N LYS A 10 -3.68 -12.63 -11.08
CA LYS A 10 -2.26 -12.91 -10.80
C LYS A 10 -1.32 -12.52 -11.95
N ALA A 11 -1.76 -12.61 -13.20
CA ALA A 11 -0.99 -12.23 -14.38
C ALA A 11 -0.95 -10.72 -14.54
N VAL A 12 -2.10 -10.07 -14.40
CA VAL A 12 -2.24 -8.60 -14.49
C VAL A 12 -1.43 -7.91 -13.40
N THR A 13 -1.55 -8.35 -12.14
CA THR A 13 -0.84 -7.74 -11.01
C THR A 13 0.67 -7.93 -11.10
N LEU A 14 1.16 -9.06 -11.60
CA LEU A 14 2.59 -9.25 -11.84
C LEU A 14 3.11 -8.35 -12.96
N ALA A 15 2.36 -8.22 -14.05
CA ALA A 15 2.72 -7.33 -15.15
C ALA A 15 2.74 -5.86 -14.68
N ALA A 16 1.71 -5.42 -13.94
CA ALA A 16 1.65 -4.09 -13.35
C ALA A 16 2.82 -3.82 -12.39
N ALA A 17 3.16 -4.78 -11.53
CA ALA A 17 4.28 -4.64 -10.61
C ALA A 17 5.62 -4.46 -11.34
N ARG A 18 5.83 -5.18 -12.43
CA ARG A 18 7.02 -5.02 -13.29
C ARG A 18 7.04 -3.68 -14.01
N ASP A 19 5.89 -3.24 -14.53
CA ASP A 19 5.75 -1.93 -15.18
C ASP A 19 6.04 -0.78 -14.19
N LEU A 20 5.51 -0.87 -12.95
CA LEU A 20 5.76 0.10 -11.88
C LEU A 20 7.24 0.11 -11.47
N LYS A 21 7.84 -1.08 -11.27
CA LYS A 21 9.28 -1.22 -10.99
C LYS A 21 10.11 -0.51 -12.05
N ALA A 22 9.86 -0.80 -13.32
CA ALA A 22 10.58 -0.19 -14.43
C ALA A 22 10.41 1.35 -14.47
N ALA A 23 9.19 1.85 -14.20
CA ALA A 23 8.92 3.29 -14.16
C ALA A 23 9.70 4.00 -13.04
N LEU A 24 9.75 3.43 -11.85
CA LEU A 24 10.45 3.99 -10.69
C LEU A 24 11.97 3.91 -10.84
N GLU A 25 12.50 2.74 -11.19
CA GLU A 25 13.96 2.53 -11.30
C GLU A 25 14.60 3.37 -12.41
N ARG A 26 13.86 3.66 -13.50
CA ARG A 26 14.32 4.56 -14.58
C ARG A 26 14.64 5.97 -14.07
N THR A 27 14.07 6.41 -12.95
CA THR A 27 14.37 7.72 -12.35
C THR A 27 15.73 7.77 -11.66
N GLY A 28 16.35 6.63 -11.37
CA GLY A 28 17.58 6.50 -10.58
C GLY A 28 17.42 6.82 -9.09
N ARG A 29 16.22 7.16 -8.62
CA ARG A 29 15.95 7.56 -7.23
C ARG A 29 15.43 6.43 -6.35
N TYR A 30 14.87 5.39 -6.95
CA TYR A 30 14.18 4.32 -6.24
C TYR A 30 14.85 2.97 -6.49
N ARG A 31 14.88 2.16 -5.45
CA ARG A 31 15.19 0.74 -5.51
C ARG A 31 13.91 -0.04 -5.22
N VAL A 32 13.47 -0.86 -6.17
CA VAL A 32 12.21 -1.57 -6.07
C VAL A 32 12.43 -3.06 -5.88
N ARG A 33 11.84 -3.61 -4.82
CA ARG A 33 11.80 -5.05 -4.53
C ARG A 33 10.42 -5.60 -4.80
N LEU A 34 10.31 -6.59 -5.69
CA LEU A 34 9.07 -7.34 -5.88
C LEU A 34 8.98 -8.46 -4.82
N THR A 35 7.78 -8.70 -4.29
CA THR A 35 7.54 -9.83 -3.37
C THR A 35 7.48 -11.17 -4.12
N ARG A 36 7.20 -11.14 -5.41
CA ARG A 36 7.33 -12.25 -6.35
C ARG A 36 7.71 -11.73 -7.73
N ASP A 37 8.45 -12.50 -8.49
CA ASP A 37 8.80 -12.18 -9.88
C ASP A 37 8.50 -13.38 -10.82
N GLY A 38 7.53 -14.19 -10.44
CA GLY A 38 7.04 -15.33 -11.21
C GLY A 38 5.64 -15.71 -10.75
N ASP A 39 5.08 -16.76 -11.36
CA ASP A 39 3.78 -17.34 -10.97
C ASP A 39 3.96 -18.25 -9.75
N VAL A 40 4.32 -17.65 -8.62
CA VAL A 40 4.46 -18.32 -7.33
C VAL A 40 3.54 -17.70 -6.31
N TYR A 41 3.00 -18.52 -5.40
CA TYR A 41 2.20 -18.05 -4.30
C TYR A 41 3.09 -17.64 -3.13
N VAL A 42 2.93 -16.41 -2.65
CA VAL A 42 3.58 -15.90 -1.45
C VAL A 42 2.51 -15.54 -0.43
N ILE A 43 2.53 -16.18 0.73
CA ILE A 43 1.59 -15.89 1.82
C ILE A 43 1.73 -14.44 2.31
N HIS A 44 0.63 -13.86 2.85
CA HIS A 44 0.59 -12.42 3.21
C HIS A 44 1.68 -12.05 4.23
N GLY A 45 1.87 -12.82 5.28
CA GLY A 45 2.92 -12.58 6.29
C GLY A 45 4.33 -12.55 5.69
N ARG A 46 4.60 -13.42 4.68
CA ARG A 46 5.89 -13.40 4.00
C ARG A 46 6.10 -12.16 3.14
N ARG A 47 5.03 -11.62 2.53
CA ARG A 47 5.11 -10.34 1.79
C ARG A 47 5.47 -9.18 2.73
N VAL A 48 4.83 -9.12 3.90
CA VAL A 48 5.16 -8.14 4.95
C VAL A 48 6.62 -8.28 5.38
N GLN A 49 7.08 -9.52 5.63
CA GLN A 49 8.45 -9.78 6.03
C GLN A 49 9.46 -9.36 4.95
N ILE A 50 9.19 -9.65 3.66
CA ILE A 50 10.05 -9.22 2.56
C ILE A 50 10.21 -7.69 2.52
N ALA A 51 9.13 -6.94 2.76
CA ALA A 51 9.18 -5.49 2.81
C ALA A 51 10.06 -5.00 3.98
N ARG A 52 9.89 -5.58 5.18
CA ARG A 52 10.68 -5.24 6.36
C ARG A 52 12.16 -5.62 6.21
N ASP A 53 12.46 -6.83 5.72
CA ASP A 53 13.83 -7.30 5.47
C ASP A 53 14.56 -6.40 4.44
N ALA A 54 13.83 -5.82 3.51
CA ALA A 54 14.35 -4.89 2.53
C ALA A 54 14.54 -3.46 3.10
N GLY A 55 14.10 -3.17 4.32
CA GLY A 55 14.06 -1.83 4.88
C GLY A 55 13.20 -0.89 4.02
N ALA A 56 12.05 -1.36 3.56
CA ALA A 56 11.21 -0.60 2.65
C ALA A 56 10.61 0.65 3.30
N ASP A 57 10.72 1.79 2.63
CA ASP A 57 10.09 3.05 3.03
C ASP A 57 8.59 3.09 2.70
N LEU A 58 8.14 2.22 1.78
CA LEU A 58 6.76 2.09 1.35
C LEU A 58 6.49 0.69 0.82
N PHE A 59 5.34 0.12 1.17
CA PHE A 59 4.84 -1.13 0.62
C PHE A 59 3.53 -0.91 -0.15
N ILE A 60 3.43 -1.45 -1.37
CA ILE A 60 2.23 -1.38 -2.20
C ILE A 60 1.83 -2.79 -2.61
N SER A 61 0.63 -3.21 -2.26
CA SER A 61 0.00 -4.44 -2.75
C SER A 61 -0.89 -4.11 -3.93
N LEU A 62 -0.57 -4.63 -5.12
CA LEU A 62 -1.36 -4.42 -6.34
C LEU A 62 -2.39 -5.53 -6.50
N HIS A 63 -3.63 -5.13 -6.75
CA HIS A 63 -4.79 -6.01 -6.91
C HIS A 63 -5.66 -5.58 -8.10
N ALA A 64 -6.51 -6.49 -8.56
CA ALA A 64 -7.58 -6.25 -9.52
C ALA A 64 -8.80 -7.06 -9.07
N ASP A 65 -9.70 -6.40 -8.36
CA ASP A 65 -10.79 -7.05 -7.62
C ASP A 65 -11.83 -7.70 -8.56
N ALA A 66 -12.63 -8.59 -7.99
CA ALA A 66 -13.82 -9.14 -8.63
C ALA A 66 -15.07 -8.55 -7.98
N GLY A 67 -15.83 -7.77 -8.75
CA GLY A 67 -17.13 -7.27 -8.32
C GLY A 67 -18.26 -8.23 -8.67
N SER A 68 -19.28 -8.32 -7.80
CA SER A 68 -20.52 -9.03 -8.11
C SER A 68 -21.40 -8.27 -9.12
N ASP A 69 -21.24 -6.95 -9.20
CA ASP A 69 -21.89 -6.09 -10.17
C ASP A 69 -20.91 -5.76 -11.31
N PRO A 70 -21.17 -6.18 -12.55
CA PRO A 70 -20.29 -5.88 -13.69
C PRO A 70 -20.17 -4.38 -14.01
N ALA A 71 -21.05 -3.53 -13.48
CA ALA A 71 -20.97 -2.08 -13.62
C ALA A 71 -19.95 -1.44 -12.67
N LEU A 72 -19.51 -2.16 -11.63
CA LEU A 72 -18.46 -1.67 -10.73
C LEU A 72 -17.15 -1.55 -11.50
N ARG A 73 -16.55 -0.35 -11.45
CA ARG A 73 -15.28 -0.05 -12.10
C ARG A 73 -14.50 1.03 -11.38
N GLY A 74 -13.22 1.11 -11.70
CA GLY A 74 -12.33 2.15 -11.24
C GLY A 74 -11.47 1.73 -10.05
N ALA A 75 -10.40 2.48 -9.85
CA ALA A 75 -9.41 2.21 -8.83
C ALA A 75 -9.90 2.61 -7.42
N SER A 76 -9.36 1.93 -6.42
CA SER A 76 -9.50 2.30 -5.01
C SER A 76 -8.25 1.92 -4.21
N VAL A 77 -8.02 2.61 -3.11
CA VAL A 77 -6.88 2.36 -2.22
C VAL A 77 -7.39 2.01 -0.84
N TYR A 78 -6.84 0.95 -0.27
CA TYR A 78 -7.09 0.54 1.10
C TYR A 78 -5.89 0.84 1.99
N THR A 79 -6.18 1.41 3.15
CA THR A 79 -5.24 1.54 4.27
C THR A 79 -5.66 0.64 5.43
N LEU A 80 -4.76 0.43 6.39
CA LEU A 80 -5.05 -0.41 7.54
C LEU A 80 -6.03 0.28 8.48
N SER A 81 -7.13 -0.38 8.83
CA SER A 81 -8.09 0.10 9.83
C SER A 81 -7.53 0.07 11.26
N GLU A 82 -8.15 0.81 12.19
CA GLU A 82 -7.76 0.77 13.62
C GLU A 82 -7.79 -0.65 14.22
N GLN A 83 -8.83 -1.42 13.90
CA GLN A 83 -8.91 -2.82 14.33
C GLN A 83 -7.77 -3.65 13.73
N GLY A 84 -7.43 -3.39 12.46
CA GLY A 84 -6.28 -4.00 11.79
C GLY A 84 -4.97 -3.62 12.47
N ALA A 85 -4.79 -2.36 12.86
CA ALA A 85 -3.62 -1.88 13.57
C ALA A 85 -3.44 -2.59 14.92
N GLY A 86 -4.49 -2.70 15.71
CA GLY A 86 -4.45 -3.46 16.98
C GLY A 86 -4.11 -4.94 16.77
N ARG A 87 -4.55 -5.54 15.65
CA ARG A 87 -4.14 -6.91 15.29
C ARG A 87 -2.66 -6.95 14.87
N ALA A 88 -2.20 -5.98 14.08
CA ALA A 88 -0.80 -5.89 13.66
C ALA A 88 0.15 -5.85 14.85
N VAL A 89 -0.14 -5.00 15.83
CA VAL A 89 0.65 -4.92 17.08
C VAL A 89 0.65 -6.28 17.79
N ARG A 90 -0.52 -6.90 17.99
CA ARG A 90 -0.59 -8.21 18.68
C ARG A 90 0.17 -9.31 17.94
N GLU A 91 0.07 -9.37 16.60
CA GLU A 91 0.81 -10.36 15.82
C GLU A 91 2.32 -10.10 15.87
N PHE A 92 2.71 -8.83 15.81
CA PHE A 92 4.11 -8.42 15.82
C PHE A 92 4.77 -8.71 17.16
N THR A 93 4.07 -8.47 18.28
CA THR A 93 4.61 -8.65 19.65
C THR A 93 4.54 -10.11 20.15
N LYS A 94 4.12 -11.07 19.35
CA LYS A 94 4.17 -12.50 19.70
C LYS A 94 5.59 -13.08 19.71
N GLY A 95 6.51 -12.49 18.95
CA GLY A 95 7.91 -12.90 18.93
C GLY A 95 8.68 -12.30 20.11
N ASP A 96 9.68 -13.02 20.63
CA ASP A 96 10.48 -12.56 21.78
C ASP A 96 11.45 -11.41 21.43
N ASP A 97 11.71 -11.20 20.13
CA ASP A 97 12.71 -10.24 19.62
C ASP A 97 12.09 -8.98 18.99
N TRP A 98 10.80 -8.70 19.18
CA TRP A 98 10.10 -7.60 18.52
C TRP A 98 10.71 -6.21 18.82
N GLN A 99 11.28 -5.99 20.02
CA GLN A 99 11.97 -4.75 20.37
C GLN A 99 13.21 -4.53 19.50
N ARG A 100 13.95 -5.61 19.26
CA ARG A 100 15.14 -5.59 18.39
C ARG A 100 14.78 -5.32 16.95
N ASP A 101 13.71 -5.91 16.48
CA ASP A 101 13.19 -5.73 15.13
C ASP A 101 12.78 -4.27 14.85
N LEU A 102 12.31 -3.54 15.86
CA LEU A 102 11.99 -2.11 15.77
C LEU A 102 13.14 -1.20 16.24
N ARG A 103 14.29 -1.76 16.58
CA ARG A 103 15.45 -1.01 17.13
C ARG A 103 15.09 -0.17 18.36
N LEU A 104 14.19 -0.68 19.19
CA LEU A 104 13.78 -0.02 20.43
C LEU A 104 14.86 -0.15 21.52
N PRO A 105 14.87 0.75 22.52
CA PRO A 105 15.89 0.75 23.58
C PRO A 105 15.95 -0.54 24.39
N GLY A 106 14.85 -1.29 24.51
CA GLY A 106 14.78 -2.57 25.23
C GLY A 106 15.04 -2.47 26.74
N ARG A 107 14.94 -1.27 27.32
CA ARG A 107 15.24 -1.04 28.75
C ARG A 107 14.01 -1.16 29.64
N ASP A 108 12.83 -0.87 29.11
CA ASP A 108 11.56 -0.91 29.83
C ASP A 108 10.45 -1.33 28.86
N ALA A 109 9.77 -2.44 29.15
CA ALA A 109 8.73 -2.99 28.29
C ALA A 109 7.52 -2.07 28.14
N SER A 110 7.23 -1.20 29.10
CA SER A 110 6.14 -0.22 29.00
C SER A 110 6.50 0.93 28.06
N VAL A 111 7.74 1.40 28.12
CA VAL A 111 8.27 2.43 27.20
C VAL A 111 8.31 1.89 25.77
N ASP A 112 8.82 0.66 25.57
CA ASP A 112 8.87 0.03 24.25
C ASP A 112 7.48 -0.14 23.62
N ARG A 113 6.47 -0.46 24.45
CA ARG A 113 5.09 -0.58 23.99
C ARG A 113 4.48 0.77 23.58
N ILE A 114 4.79 1.84 24.30
CA ILE A 114 4.39 3.21 23.91
C ILE A 114 5.05 3.61 22.58
N LEU A 115 6.35 3.34 22.44
CA LEU A 115 7.08 3.62 21.20
C LEU A 115 6.54 2.83 20.01
N LEU A 116 6.15 1.57 20.22
CA LEU A 116 5.48 0.76 19.18
C LEU A 116 4.15 1.37 18.77
N ASP A 117 3.30 1.79 19.72
CA ASP A 117 2.01 2.46 19.43
C ASP A 117 2.22 3.76 18.65
N MET A 118 3.18 4.58 19.05
CA MET A 118 3.54 5.80 18.31
C MET A 118 4.03 5.51 16.90
N THR A 119 4.86 4.51 16.71
CA THR A 119 5.36 4.06 15.40
C THR A 119 4.20 3.60 14.52
N GLN A 120 3.30 2.80 15.07
CA GLN A 120 2.12 2.30 14.35
C GLN A 120 1.22 3.46 13.89
N ARG A 121 0.95 4.43 14.77
CA ARG A 121 0.13 5.63 14.42
C ARG A 121 0.80 6.47 13.35
N ALA A 122 2.10 6.71 13.47
CA ALA A 122 2.87 7.44 12.45
C ALA A 122 2.82 6.72 11.09
N THR A 123 2.93 5.40 11.09
CA THR A 123 2.85 4.55 9.89
C THR A 123 1.46 4.62 9.26
N GLN A 124 0.37 4.57 10.04
CA GLN A 124 -0.98 4.74 9.54
C GLN A 124 -1.20 6.11 8.90
N ASN A 125 -0.74 7.19 9.55
CA ASN A 125 -0.83 8.54 9.02
C ASN A 125 -0.11 8.68 7.67
N ARG A 126 1.10 8.12 7.56
CA ARG A 126 1.87 8.09 6.31
C ARG A 126 1.17 7.28 5.22
N SER A 127 0.57 6.14 5.56
CA SER A 127 -0.22 5.33 4.63
C SER A 127 -1.42 6.10 4.09
N ALA A 128 -2.16 6.78 4.98
CA ALA A 128 -3.31 7.60 4.60
C ALA A 128 -2.92 8.84 3.76
N GLN A 129 -1.79 9.47 4.06
CA GLN A 129 -1.24 10.56 3.24
C GLN A 129 -0.89 10.04 1.85
N PHE A 130 -0.17 8.92 1.76
CA PHE A 130 0.19 8.32 0.48
C PHE A 130 -1.05 7.92 -0.33
N ALA A 131 -2.07 7.31 0.30
CA ALA A 131 -3.32 6.95 -0.38
C ALA A 131 -4.00 8.15 -1.05
N ARG A 132 -4.04 9.31 -0.38
CA ARG A 132 -4.61 10.55 -0.95
C ARG A 132 -3.81 11.05 -2.15
N VAL A 133 -2.48 11.14 -2.01
CA VAL A 133 -1.59 11.57 -3.11
C VAL A 133 -1.73 10.64 -4.31
N LEU A 134 -1.73 9.33 -4.07
CA LEU A 134 -1.86 8.31 -5.11
C LEU A 134 -3.17 8.43 -5.89
N LEU A 135 -4.30 8.55 -5.19
CA LEU A 135 -5.62 8.70 -5.82
C LEU A 135 -5.71 9.97 -6.66
N THR A 136 -5.16 11.09 -6.19
CA THR A 136 -5.12 12.35 -6.96
C THR A 136 -4.38 12.19 -8.29
N HIS A 137 -3.26 11.44 -8.31
CA HIS A 137 -2.50 11.21 -9.54
C HIS A 137 -3.21 10.25 -10.49
N ILE A 138 -3.84 9.21 -9.97
CA ILE A 138 -4.62 8.25 -10.76
C ILE A 138 -5.81 8.95 -11.44
N GLU A 139 -6.53 9.77 -10.69
CA GLU A 139 -7.66 10.57 -11.20
C GLU A 139 -7.21 11.59 -12.25
N GLY A 140 -6.08 12.28 -11.99
CA GLY A 140 -5.50 13.28 -12.90
C GLY A 140 -5.10 12.72 -14.27
N ASP A 141 -4.82 11.41 -14.38
CA ASP A 141 -4.56 10.71 -15.65
C ASP A 141 -5.86 10.13 -16.29
N ASN A 142 -7.01 10.58 -15.86
CA ASN A 142 -8.33 10.12 -16.31
C ASN A 142 -8.61 8.63 -16.13
N HIS A 143 -7.91 7.97 -15.21
CA HIS A 143 -8.29 6.63 -14.80
C HIS A 143 -9.45 6.71 -13.81
N PRO A 144 -10.56 5.99 -14.03
CA PRO A 144 -11.73 6.12 -13.16
C PRO A 144 -11.42 5.67 -11.74
N LEU A 145 -12.01 6.39 -10.78
CA LEU A 145 -11.97 6.00 -9.37
C LEU A 145 -13.32 5.43 -8.92
N LEU A 146 -13.28 4.45 -8.04
CA LEU A 146 -14.48 3.97 -7.36
C LEU A 146 -15.07 5.10 -6.48
N ARG A 147 -16.40 5.19 -6.37
CA ARG A 147 -17.10 6.28 -5.64
C ARG A 147 -16.61 6.53 -4.20
N ARG A 148 -16.11 5.51 -3.52
CA ARG A 148 -15.38 5.60 -2.25
C ARG A 148 -14.01 5.01 -2.47
N SER A 149 -13.15 5.79 -3.11
CA SER A 149 -11.86 5.32 -3.57
C SER A 149 -10.82 5.15 -2.45
N HIS A 150 -10.90 5.92 -1.36
CA HIS A 150 -10.09 5.67 -0.16
C HIS A 150 -10.93 4.94 0.89
N ARG A 151 -10.48 3.76 1.30
CA ARG A 151 -11.16 2.85 2.23
C ARG A 151 -10.16 2.34 3.26
N ASP A 152 -10.67 1.84 4.37
CA ASP A 152 -9.86 1.18 5.40
C ASP A 152 -10.37 -0.23 5.68
N ALA A 153 -9.46 -1.17 5.92
CA ALA A 153 -9.78 -2.56 6.20
C ALA A 153 -8.66 -3.25 6.99
N GLY A 154 -9.01 -4.32 7.67
CA GLY A 154 -8.05 -5.14 8.43
C GLY A 154 -7.30 -6.14 7.56
N LEU A 155 -6.71 -5.73 6.45
CA LEU A 155 -6.07 -6.61 5.47
C LEU A 155 -4.72 -7.14 5.96
N ALA A 156 -4.55 -8.46 5.88
CA ALA A 156 -3.37 -9.14 6.42
C ALA A 156 -2.05 -8.70 5.77
N VAL A 157 -2.09 -8.24 4.53
CA VAL A 157 -0.91 -7.77 3.79
C VAL A 157 -0.43 -6.38 4.24
N LEU A 158 -1.25 -5.63 5.01
CA LEU A 158 -0.94 -4.29 5.51
C LEU A 158 -0.49 -4.28 6.98
N LEU A 159 -0.20 -5.43 7.57
CA LEU A 159 0.05 -5.57 9.02
C LEU A 159 1.47 -5.20 9.47
N ALA A 160 2.29 -4.53 8.66
CA ALA A 160 3.58 -4.01 9.11
C ALA A 160 3.36 -2.78 10.02
N PRO A 161 3.85 -2.79 11.29
CA PRO A 161 3.65 -1.65 12.18
C PRO A 161 4.58 -0.47 11.86
N ASP A 162 5.64 -0.72 11.12
CA ASP A 162 6.78 0.17 10.89
C ASP A 162 7.00 0.53 9.40
N VAL A 163 6.22 -0.05 8.49
CA VAL A 163 6.32 0.25 7.05
C VAL A 163 4.99 0.81 6.55
N PRO A 164 4.94 2.07 6.08
CA PRO A 164 3.75 2.60 5.43
C PRO A 164 3.29 1.70 4.29
N ALA A 165 2.02 1.32 4.30
CA ALA A 165 1.50 0.30 3.40
C ALA A 165 0.10 0.66 2.87
N VAL A 166 -0.11 0.41 1.57
CA VAL A 166 -1.44 0.49 0.95
C VAL A 166 -1.68 -0.73 0.07
N LEU A 167 -2.96 -1.06 -0.11
CA LEU A 167 -3.41 -1.97 -1.16
C LEU A 167 -4.12 -1.12 -2.22
N LEU A 168 -3.61 -1.18 -3.45
CA LEU A 168 -4.20 -0.54 -4.62
C LEU A 168 -4.99 -1.57 -5.41
N GLU A 169 -6.31 -1.44 -5.42
CA GLU A 169 -7.17 -2.03 -6.43
C GLU A 169 -7.09 -1.16 -7.69
N MET A 170 -6.51 -1.69 -8.75
CA MET A 170 -6.31 -0.95 -10.00
C MET A 170 -7.59 -0.82 -10.83
N GLY A 171 -8.60 -1.60 -10.50
CA GLY A 171 -9.91 -1.70 -11.13
C GLY A 171 -10.53 -3.05 -10.86
N PHE A 172 -11.69 -3.30 -11.43
CA PHE A 172 -12.42 -4.58 -11.31
C PHE A 172 -12.15 -5.45 -12.53
N ILE A 173 -11.48 -6.59 -12.34
CA ILE A 173 -11.15 -7.51 -13.45
C ILE A 173 -12.41 -8.13 -14.08
N THR A 174 -13.54 -8.11 -13.36
CA THR A 174 -14.86 -8.55 -13.86
C THR A 174 -15.59 -7.47 -14.67
N ASN A 175 -15.10 -6.22 -14.67
CA ASN A 175 -15.61 -5.16 -15.54
C ASN A 175 -14.84 -5.16 -16.87
N PRO A 176 -15.52 -5.22 -18.04
CA PRO A 176 -14.85 -5.34 -19.34
C PRO A 176 -13.93 -4.16 -19.69
N GLU A 177 -14.26 -2.94 -19.26
CA GLU A 177 -13.43 -1.76 -19.51
C GLU A 177 -12.17 -1.76 -18.66
N ASP A 178 -12.29 -2.10 -17.37
CA ASP A 178 -11.15 -2.20 -16.45
C ASP A 178 -10.27 -3.38 -16.87
N GLU A 179 -10.85 -4.56 -17.21
CA GLU A 179 -10.09 -5.70 -17.73
C GLU A 179 -9.29 -5.32 -18.99
N ARG A 180 -9.92 -4.58 -19.92
CA ARG A 180 -9.24 -4.09 -21.13
C ARG A 180 -8.06 -3.16 -20.79
N VAL A 181 -8.23 -2.23 -19.88
CA VAL A 181 -7.16 -1.31 -19.45
C VAL A 181 -6.01 -2.09 -18.82
N LEU A 182 -6.33 -3.04 -17.95
CA LEU A 182 -5.34 -3.78 -17.18
C LEU A 182 -4.60 -4.84 -18.02
N SER A 183 -5.26 -5.40 -19.05
CA SER A 183 -4.65 -6.36 -19.98
C SER A 183 -3.85 -5.68 -21.09
N ASP A 184 -4.23 -4.49 -21.55
CA ASP A 184 -3.48 -3.74 -22.55
C ASP A 184 -2.18 -3.16 -21.96
N GLU A 185 -1.07 -3.51 -22.56
CA GLU A 185 0.25 -3.12 -22.06
C GLU A 185 0.44 -1.60 -22.00
N ARG A 186 -0.04 -0.86 -23.00
CA ARG A 186 0.14 0.60 -23.08
C ARG A 186 -0.71 1.30 -22.03
N ALA A 187 -1.96 0.87 -21.87
CA ALA A 187 -2.88 1.43 -20.88
C ALA A 187 -2.39 1.12 -19.46
N ARG A 188 -2.01 -0.12 -19.17
CA ARG A 188 -1.44 -0.53 -17.88
C ARG A 188 -0.15 0.24 -17.54
N ARG A 189 0.77 0.38 -18.49
CA ARG A 189 1.99 1.18 -18.29
C ARG A 189 1.70 2.65 -18.03
N ARG A 190 0.65 3.21 -18.63
CA ARG A 190 0.21 4.58 -18.33
C ARG A 190 -0.26 4.68 -16.88
N LEU A 191 -1.16 3.81 -16.44
CA LEU A 191 -1.61 3.74 -15.07
C LEU A 191 -0.43 3.59 -14.09
N MET A 192 0.53 2.71 -14.39
CA MET A 192 1.70 2.53 -13.52
C MET A 192 2.66 3.73 -13.52
N ARG A 193 2.68 4.54 -14.57
CA ARG A 193 3.38 5.84 -14.53
C ARG A 193 2.70 6.83 -13.60
N SER A 194 1.36 6.95 -13.64
CA SER A 194 0.62 7.78 -12.67
C SER A 194 0.87 7.34 -11.24
N VAL A 195 0.91 6.01 -10.98
CA VAL A 195 1.27 5.47 -9.67
C VAL A 195 2.69 5.86 -9.29
N ALA A 196 3.65 5.76 -10.21
CA ALA A 196 5.06 6.14 -9.96
C ALA A 196 5.19 7.65 -9.68
N GLU A 197 4.46 8.50 -10.38
CA GLU A 197 4.42 9.95 -10.14
C GLU A 197 3.81 10.27 -8.77
N GLY A 198 2.76 9.57 -8.37
CA GLY A 198 2.19 9.67 -7.02
C GLY A 198 3.19 9.27 -5.94
N ILE A 199 3.98 8.22 -6.14
CA ILE A 199 5.06 7.81 -5.24
C ILE A 199 6.13 8.91 -5.17
N ASP A 200 6.56 9.43 -6.31
CA ASP A 200 7.57 10.49 -6.38
C ASP A 200 7.10 11.76 -5.68
N ARG A 201 5.85 12.14 -5.86
CA ARG A 201 5.23 13.27 -5.18
C ARG A 201 5.19 13.07 -3.66
N TYR A 202 4.76 11.90 -3.21
CA TYR A 202 4.70 11.57 -1.79
C TYR A 202 6.06 11.70 -1.09
N PHE A 203 7.13 11.22 -1.71
CA PHE A 203 8.47 11.31 -1.12
C PHE A 203 9.10 12.70 -1.20
N ARG A 204 8.60 13.58 -2.06
CA ARG A 204 9.03 14.99 -2.13
C ARG A 204 8.25 15.92 -1.21
N GLU A 205 7.06 15.54 -0.80
CA GLU A 205 6.30 16.33 0.15
C GLU A 205 6.88 16.16 1.55
N PRO A 206 7.16 17.28 2.26
CA PRO A 206 7.52 17.16 3.67
C PRO A 206 6.38 16.49 4.42
N ALA A 207 6.70 15.59 5.36
CA ALA A 207 5.70 14.98 6.23
C ALA A 207 4.87 16.12 6.86
N ALA A 208 3.54 16.04 6.73
CA ALA A 208 2.66 17.03 7.36
C ALA A 208 3.01 17.10 8.85
N PRO A 209 3.17 18.30 9.43
CA PRO A 209 3.47 18.44 10.85
C PRO A 209 2.38 17.70 11.65
N VAL A 210 2.81 16.89 12.61
CA VAL A 210 1.89 16.28 13.57
C VAL A 210 1.33 17.45 14.41
N MET A 211 0.10 17.83 14.15
CA MET A 211 -0.63 18.77 15.00
C MET A 211 -0.85 18.08 16.35
N VAL A 212 -0.01 18.38 17.32
CA VAL A 212 -0.28 18.01 18.71
C VAL A 212 -1.41 18.92 19.17
N ALA A 213 -2.56 18.35 19.53
CA ALA A 213 -3.67 19.08 20.11
C ALA A 213 -3.22 19.65 21.46
N GLY A 214 -2.67 20.87 21.47
CA GLY A 214 -2.10 21.53 22.63
C GLY A 214 -1.99 23.03 22.52
N ASP A 215 -2.13 23.60 21.33
CA ASP A 215 -1.97 25.04 21.08
C ASP A 215 -3.28 25.86 21.05
N ILE A 216 -4.32 25.41 21.76
CA ILE A 216 -5.53 26.22 21.98
C ILE A 216 -5.66 26.52 23.47
N ALA A 217 -4.66 27.20 24.06
CA ALA A 217 -4.80 27.84 25.34
C ALA A 217 -3.81 29.01 25.42
N GLY A 218 -4.23 30.18 24.98
CA GLY A 218 -3.40 31.36 25.09
C GLY A 218 -3.93 32.53 24.24
N GLY A 219 -5.05 33.10 24.65
CA GLY A 219 -5.57 34.34 24.11
C GLY A 219 -6.69 34.84 24.97
#